data_81a2a3aa48668a3eee8aad12229d0b21
#
_entry.id   81a2a3aa48668a3eee8aad12229d0b21
#
_cell.length_a   1.000
_cell.length_b   1.000
_cell.length_c   1.000
_cell.angle_alpha   90.00
_cell.angle_beta   90.00
_cell.angle_gamma   90.00
#
_symmetry.space_group_name_H-M   'P 1'
#
loop_
_entity.id
_entity.type
_entity.pdbx_description
1 polymer ?
#
loop_
_entity_poly.entity_id
_entity_poly.type
_entity_poly.pdbx_seq_one_letter_code
_entity_poly.pdbx_strand_id
1 'polypeptide(L)'
;ITPVTVRLIATAIERAQAERSQALILQLDTPGGLERSMRSIVQSILKSEIPVIVYVGPGGARAASAGVFITMAAHVAAMAPATNIGAAHPVAVGGGGDKVMMKKVENDAAAFARTIATERGRNAEWAEKAVRSSVSATEREAVKLRVVDLVAENIPDLLAKVDGRTVKTIR
;
A
#
# COMPACT_ATOMS: atom_id res chain seq x y z
N ILE A 1 2.29 6.46 9.68
CA ILE A 1 3.12 5.24 9.63
C ILE A 1 4.38 5.48 10.43
N THR A 2 4.58 4.72 11.50
CA THR A 2 5.60 4.90 12.53
C THR A 2 6.24 3.55 12.90
N PRO A 3 7.33 3.51 13.69
CA PRO A 3 7.88 2.25 14.19
C PRO A 3 6.89 1.39 15.00
N VAL A 4 5.92 2.02 15.67
CA VAL A 4 4.85 1.29 16.37
C VAL A 4 3.96 0.55 15.38
N THR A 5 3.58 1.21 14.27
CA THR A 5 2.80 0.60 13.19
C THR A 5 3.54 -0.57 12.56
N VAL A 6 4.88 -0.46 12.38
CA VAL A 6 5.71 -1.58 11.88
C VAL A 6 5.58 -2.81 12.77
N ARG A 7 5.76 -2.63 14.08
CA ARG A 7 5.65 -3.74 15.05
C ARG A 7 4.26 -4.36 15.06
N LEU A 8 3.22 -3.52 15.06
CA LEU A 8 1.83 -3.97 15.02
C LEU A 8 1.57 -4.89 13.82
N ILE A 9 1.96 -4.43 12.62
CA ILE A 9 1.72 -5.18 11.38
C ILE A 9 2.58 -6.46 11.33
N ALA A 10 3.86 -6.39 11.71
CA ALA A 10 4.73 -7.56 11.73
C ALA A 10 4.17 -8.64 12.69
N THR A 11 3.80 -8.26 13.91
CA THR A 11 3.19 -9.18 14.88
C THR A 11 1.87 -9.75 14.38
N ALA A 12 1.03 -8.93 13.71
CA ALA A 12 -0.23 -9.40 13.14
C ALA A 12 0.01 -10.45 12.03
N ILE A 13 0.99 -10.25 11.16
CA ILE A 13 1.36 -11.22 10.12
C ILE A 13 1.88 -12.51 10.75
N GLU A 14 2.81 -12.42 11.69
CA GLU A 14 3.38 -13.59 12.42
C GLU A 14 2.28 -14.39 13.11
N ARG A 15 1.38 -13.73 13.80
CA ARG A 15 0.25 -14.36 14.47
C ARG A 15 -0.68 -15.04 13.48
N ALA A 16 -1.07 -14.37 12.42
CA ALA A 16 -1.95 -14.92 11.39
C ALA A 16 -1.32 -16.15 10.71
N GLN A 17 0.00 -16.14 10.48
CA GLN A 17 0.73 -17.31 9.97
C GLN A 17 0.73 -18.47 10.99
N ALA A 18 1.01 -18.21 12.25
CA ALA A 18 1.00 -19.21 13.32
C ALA A 18 -0.39 -19.86 13.50
N GLU A 19 -1.43 -19.05 13.41
CA GLU A 19 -2.84 -19.50 13.49
C GLU A 19 -3.35 -20.14 12.18
N ARG A 20 -2.53 -20.18 11.12
CA ARG A 20 -2.92 -20.65 9.78
C ARG A 20 -4.16 -19.95 9.23
N SER A 21 -4.25 -18.65 9.47
CA SER A 21 -5.34 -17.83 8.95
C SER A 21 -5.36 -17.84 7.41
N GLN A 22 -6.54 -17.77 6.81
CA GLN A 22 -6.67 -17.74 5.35
C GLN A 22 -6.15 -16.44 4.74
N ALA A 23 -6.23 -15.33 5.47
CA ALA A 23 -5.68 -14.03 5.09
C ALA A 23 -5.59 -13.12 6.32
N LEU A 24 -4.82 -12.04 6.19
CA LEU A 24 -4.81 -10.90 7.10
C LEU A 24 -5.37 -9.67 6.39
N ILE A 25 -6.34 -8.98 7.00
CA ILE A 25 -6.86 -7.70 6.49
C ILE A 25 -6.25 -6.56 7.29
N LEU A 26 -5.59 -5.65 6.59
CA LEU A 26 -5.11 -4.39 7.12
C LEU A 26 -6.04 -3.26 6.63
N GLN A 27 -6.90 -2.76 7.50
CA GLN A 27 -7.70 -1.57 7.22
C GLN A 27 -6.81 -0.34 7.37
N LEU A 28 -6.73 0.48 6.32
CA LEU A 28 -5.79 1.59 6.20
C LEU A 28 -6.50 2.92 6.01
N ASP A 29 -6.14 3.87 6.86
CA ASP A 29 -6.40 5.30 6.69
C ASP A 29 -5.14 6.05 7.13
N THR A 30 -4.43 6.69 6.22
CA THR A 30 -3.15 7.33 6.55
C THR A 30 -2.83 8.53 5.65
N PRO A 31 -2.35 9.63 6.23
CA PRO A 31 -1.74 10.71 5.48
C PRO A 31 -0.30 10.41 5.04
N GLY A 32 0.30 9.30 5.51
CA GLY A 32 1.68 8.94 5.27
C GLY A 32 2.46 8.59 6.53
N GLY A 33 3.76 8.81 6.51
CA GLY A 33 4.64 8.58 7.65
C GLY A 33 6.10 8.38 7.24
N LEU A 34 6.89 7.78 8.12
CA LEU A 34 8.33 7.63 7.94
C LEU A 34 8.66 6.61 6.84
N GLU A 35 9.55 6.99 5.92
CA GLU A 35 9.98 6.14 4.82
C GLU A 35 10.52 4.79 5.31
N ARG A 36 11.39 4.79 6.31
CA ARG A 36 11.97 3.56 6.87
C ARG A 36 10.88 2.62 7.41
N SER A 37 9.87 3.18 8.09
CA SER A 37 8.73 2.40 8.59
C SER A 37 7.89 1.83 7.45
N MET A 38 7.61 2.63 6.43
CA MET A 38 6.91 2.19 5.22
C MET A 38 7.64 1.04 4.54
N ARG A 39 8.96 1.15 4.31
CA ARG A 39 9.76 0.08 3.70
C ARG A 39 9.72 -1.21 4.51
N SER A 40 9.83 -1.12 5.84
CA SER A 40 9.73 -2.30 6.71
C SER A 40 8.37 -2.99 6.60
N ILE A 41 7.27 -2.24 6.54
CA ILE A 41 5.92 -2.79 6.36
C ILE A 41 5.79 -3.46 4.99
N VAL A 42 6.24 -2.80 3.93
CA VAL A 42 6.24 -3.37 2.57
C VAL A 42 7.01 -4.69 2.53
N GLN A 43 8.21 -4.73 3.14
CA GLN A 43 9.00 -5.96 3.22
C GLN A 43 8.27 -7.09 3.96
N SER A 44 7.58 -6.77 5.08
CA SER A 44 6.80 -7.75 5.83
C SER A 44 5.65 -8.31 4.98
N ILE A 45 4.95 -7.46 4.22
CA ILE A 45 3.88 -7.88 3.32
C ILE A 45 4.43 -8.76 2.20
N LEU A 46 5.54 -8.36 1.56
CA LEU A 46 6.14 -9.11 0.46
C LEU A 46 6.66 -10.49 0.91
N LYS A 47 7.11 -10.63 2.16
CA LYS A 47 7.61 -11.88 2.75
C LYS A 47 6.52 -12.73 3.41
N SER A 48 5.27 -12.28 3.43
CA SER A 48 4.19 -13.00 4.09
C SER A 48 3.87 -14.32 3.37
N GLU A 49 3.74 -15.39 4.16
CA GLU A 49 3.35 -16.72 3.68
C GLU A 49 1.83 -16.86 3.50
N ILE A 50 1.07 -15.92 4.07
CA ILE A 50 -0.39 -15.85 3.93
C ILE A 50 -0.77 -14.57 3.14
N PRO A 51 -1.92 -14.58 2.47
CA PRO A 51 -2.42 -13.37 1.81
C PRO A 51 -2.59 -12.20 2.78
N VAL A 52 -2.02 -11.05 2.45
CA VAL A 52 -2.27 -9.78 3.13
C VAL A 52 -3.13 -8.92 2.23
N ILE A 53 -4.31 -8.57 2.71
CA ILE A 53 -5.28 -7.70 2.04
C ILE A 53 -5.16 -6.31 2.67
N VAL A 54 -4.93 -5.28 1.87
CA VAL A 54 -5.01 -3.89 2.34
C VAL A 54 -6.32 -3.31 1.86
N TYR A 55 -7.12 -2.82 2.80
CA TYR A 55 -8.41 -2.18 2.56
C TYR A 55 -8.35 -0.72 3.00
N VAL A 56 -8.33 0.19 2.03
CA VAL A 56 -8.42 1.63 2.31
C VAL A 56 -9.84 1.98 2.67
N GLY A 57 -10.09 2.25 3.91
CA GLY A 57 -11.42 2.45 4.46
C GLY A 57 -11.40 2.90 5.92
N PRO A 58 -12.56 3.30 6.45
CA PRO A 58 -13.88 3.38 5.82
C PRO A 58 -14.00 4.53 4.80
N GLY A 59 -15.22 4.81 4.31
CA GLY A 59 -15.48 5.98 3.45
C GLY A 59 -14.90 7.27 4.06
N GLY A 60 -14.23 8.08 3.23
CA GLY A 60 -13.46 9.24 3.66
C GLY A 60 -11.98 8.97 4.00
N ALA A 61 -11.59 7.71 4.10
CA ALA A 61 -10.20 7.31 4.32
C ALA A 61 -9.31 7.58 3.10
N ARG A 62 -8.00 7.61 3.34
CA ARG A 62 -7.01 7.78 2.27
C ARG A 62 -5.78 6.90 2.46
N ALA A 63 -5.16 6.56 1.36
CA ALA A 63 -3.83 5.95 1.32
C ALA A 63 -2.84 6.95 0.68
N ALA A 64 -2.41 7.94 1.46
CA ALA A 64 -1.49 8.97 0.98
C ALA A 64 -0.03 8.64 1.33
N SER A 65 0.91 9.09 0.51
CA SER A 65 2.35 8.97 0.72
C SER A 65 2.77 7.51 1.00
N ALA A 66 3.27 7.19 2.20
CA ALA A 66 3.59 5.81 2.60
C ALA A 66 2.44 4.82 2.36
N GLY A 67 1.19 5.28 2.44
CA GLY A 67 -0.01 4.47 2.19
C GLY A 67 -0.08 3.92 0.77
N VAL A 68 0.40 4.65 -0.23
CA VAL A 68 0.48 4.19 -1.62
C VAL A 68 1.31 2.91 -1.72
N PHE A 69 2.53 2.94 -1.18
CA PHE A 69 3.46 1.80 -1.22
C PHE A 69 2.89 0.58 -0.48
N ILE A 70 2.31 0.79 0.71
CA ILE A 70 1.72 -0.28 1.52
C ILE A 70 0.54 -0.91 0.77
N THR A 71 -0.35 -0.09 0.19
CA THR A 71 -1.51 -0.57 -0.57
C THR A 71 -1.06 -1.35 -1.81
N MET A 72 -0.09 -0.83 -2.55
CA MET A 72 0.40 -1.48 -3.76
C MET A 72 1.19 -2.77 -3.49
N ALA A 73 1.78 -2.93 -2.30
CA ALA A 73 2.49 -4.15 -1.90
C ALA A 73 1.54 -5.31 -1.51
N ALA A 74 0.28 -5.02 -1.22
CA ALA A 74 -0.70 -6.02 -0.80
C ALA A 74 -0.92 -7.12 -1.84
N HIS A 75 -1.24 -8.33 -1.39
CA HIS A 75 -1.66 -9.41 -2.27
C HIS A 75 -3.01 -9.10 -2.92
N VAL A 76 -3.91 -8.51 -2.15
CA VAL A 76 -5.16 -7.90 -2.65
C VAL A 76 -5.24 -6.49 -2.10
N ALA A 77 -5.45 -5.51 -2.96
CA ALA A 77 -5.66 -4.12 -2.61
C ALA A 77 -7.10 -3.72 -2.92
N ALA A 78 -7.80 -3.22 -1.92
CA ALA A 78 -9.19 -2.79 -2.04
C ALA A 78 -9.40 -1.40 -1.43
N MET A 79 -10.42 -0.71 -1.90
CA MET A 79 -10.79 0.62 -1.40
C MET A 79 -12.29 0.68 -1.13
N ALA A 80 -12.68 1.41 -0.07
CA ALA A 80 -14.08 1.75 0.15
C ALA A 80 -14.54 2.86 -0.81
N PRO A 81 -15.84 2.99 -1.08
CA PRO A 81 -16.37 4.18 -1.74
C PRO A 81 -15.99 5.47 -1.01
N ALA A 82 -15.84 6.56 -1.77
CA ALA A 82 -15.44 7.87 -1.27
C ALA A 82 -14.07 7.88 -0.57
N THR A 83 -13.12 7.08 -1.04
CA THR A 83 -11.72 7.08 -0.61
C THR A 83 -10.80 7.50 -1.74
N ASN A 84 -9.55 7.79 -1.42
CA ASN A 84 -8.54 8.11 -2.42
C ASN A 84 -7.18 7.50 -2.10
N ILE A 85 -6.37 7.35 -3.14
CA ILE A 85 -4.99 6.90 -3.04
C ILE A 85 -4.10 7.83 -3.86
N GLY A 86 -2.95 8.19 -3.32
CA GLY A 86 -2.01 8.96 -4.11
C GLY A 86 -1.27 10.04 -3.36
N ALA A 87 -0.59 10.84 -4.16
CA ALA A 87 0.48 11.74 -3.80
C ALA A 87 1.52 11.06 -2.91
N ALA A 88 2.61 10.61 -3.51
CA ALA A 88 3.67 9.89 -2.80
C ALA A 88 5.05 10.56 -2.96
N HIS A 89 5.07 11.84 -3.33
CA HIS A 89 6.33 12.59 -3.45
C HIS A 89 7.03 12.69 -2.08
N PRO A 90 8.33 12.33 -1.99
CA PRO A 90 9.07 12.45 -0.75
C PRO A 90 9.21 13.91 -0.32
N VAL A 91 9.01 14.17 0.96
CA VAL A 91 9.20 15.50 1.56
C VAL A 91 10.31 15.46 2.60
N ALA A 92 11.16 16.51 2.63
CA ALA A 92 12.18 16.63 3.65
C ALA A 92 11.55 16.93 5.01
N VAL A 93 11.89 16.15 6.02
CA VAL A 93 11.50 16.44 7.41
C VAL A 93 12.42 17.54 7.93
N GLY A 94 11.86 18.70 8.29
CA GLY A 94 12.60 19.82 8.89
C GLY A 94 12.98 20.96 7.94
N GLY A 95 12.60 20.91 6.66
CA GLY A 95 12.81 21.98 5.67
C GLY A 95 14.29 22.16 5.27
N GLY A 96 14.56 22.25 3.98
CA GLY A 96 15.90 22.60 3.47
C GLY A 96 16.82 21.43 3.20
N GLY A 97 16.37 20.48 2.38
CA GLY A 97 17.28 19.46 1.82
C GLY A 97 18.08 20.00 0.63
N ASP A 98 19.33 19.55 0.49
CA ASP A 98 20.09 19.73 -0.75
C ASP A 98 19.31 19.20 -1.94
N LYS A 99 19.17 20.00 -3.01
CA LYS A 99 18.42 19.62 -4.23
C LYS A 99 18.89 18.31 -4.84
N VAL A 100 20.20 18.04 -4.79
CA VAL A 100 20.80 16.82 -5.30
C VAL A 100 20.38 15.61 -4.45
N MET A 101 20.37 15.78 -3.13
CA MET A 101 19.92 14.73 -2.20
C MET A 101 18.44 14.42 -2.40
N MET A 102 17.59 15.46 -2.48
CA MET A 102 16.15 15.28 -2.71
C MET A 102 15.87 14.57 -4.03
N LYS A 103 16.64 14.86 -5.09
CA LYS A 103 16.50 14.16 -6.37
C LYS A 103 16.89 12.69 -6.29
N LYS A 104 17.92 12.34 -5.51
CA LYS A 104 18.29 10.93 -5.24
C LYS A 104 17.16 10.20 -4.49
N VAL A 105 16.61 10.81 -3.45
CA VAL A 105 15.50 10.26 -2.67
C VAL A 105 14.26 10.04 -3.56
N GLU A 106 13.90 11.02 -4.39
CA GLU A 106 12.80 10.88 -5.35
C GLU A 106 13.03 9.73 -6.33
N ASN A 107 14.22 9.63 -6.91
CA ASN A 107 14.54 8.57 -7.86
C ASN A 107 14.50 7.18 -7.22
N ASP A 108 15.01 7.04 -5.99
CA ASP A 108 14.95 5.78 -5.24
C ASP A 108 13.51 5.41 -4.88
N ALA A 109 12.71 6.35 -4.40
CA ALA A 109 11.29 6.13 -4.11
C ALA A 109 10.50 5.75 -5.36
N ALA A 110 10.75 6.39 -6.51
CA ALA A 110 10.11 6.08 -7.77
C ALA A 110 10.47 4.67 -8.27
N ALA A 111 11.75 4.29 -8.18
CA ALA A 111 12.20 2.94 -8.53
C ALA A 111 11.55 1.89 -7.61
N PHE A 112 11.48 2.15 -6.31
CA PHE A 112 10.83 1.26 -5.35
C PHE A 112 9.33 1.10 -5.62
N ALA A 113 8.62 2.20 -5.92
CA ALA A 113 7.21 2.15 -6.29
C ALA A 113 6.96 1.28 -7.54
N ARG A 114 7.78 1.45 -8.60
CA ARG A 114 7.71 0.61 -9.80
C ARG A 114 7.93 -0.86 -9.49
N THR A 115 8.97 -1.18 -8.70
CA THR A 115 9.31 -2.55 -8.33
C THR A 115 8.14 -3.24 -7.62
N ILE A 116 7.53 -2.57 -6.62
CA ILE A 116 6.38 -3.10 -5.90
C ILE A 116 5.18 -3.31 -6.84
N ALA A 117 4.88 -2.32 -7.67
CA ALA A 117 3.77 -2.39 -8.62
C ALA A 117 3.95 -3.54 -9.61
N THR A 118 5.15 -3.72 -10.16
CA THR A 118 5.49 -4.81 -11.09
C THR A 118 5.36 -6.16 -10.40
N GLU A 119 5.88 -6.32 -9.19
CA GLU A 119 5.80 -7.58 -8.43
C GLU A 119 4.35 -8.03 -8.21
N ARG A 120 3.43 -7.08 -8.02
CA ARG A 120 1.99 -7.35 -7.82
C ARG A 120 1.15 -7.26 -9.08
N GLY A 121 1.75 -7.09 -10.26
CA GLY A 121 1.02 -6.93 -11.52
C GLY A 121 0.17 -5.67 -11.61
N ARG A 122 0.52 -4.62 -10.85
CA ARG A 122 -0.14 -3.33 -10.82
C ARG A 122 0.49 -2.33 -11.79
N ASN A 123 -0.12 -1.16 -11.92
CA ASN A 123 0.31 -0.11 -12.82
C ASN A 123 1.59 0.59 -12.32
N ALA A 124 2.75 0.15 -12.83
CA ALA A 124 4.06 0.68 -12.47
C ALA A 124 4.26 2.14 -12.94
N GLU A 125 3.67 2.52 -14.07
CA GLU A 125 3.76 3.89 -14.58
C GLU A 125 3.00 4.86 -13.66
N TRP A 126 1.79 4.50 -13.23
CA TRP A 126 1.04 5.29 -12.27
C TRP A 126 1.78 5.39 -10.91
N ALA A 127 2.37 4.29 -10.44
CA ALA A 127 3.15 4.27 -9.21
C ALA A 127 4.33 5.25 -9.27
N GLU A 128 5.04 5.31 -10.38
CA GLU A 128 6.10 6.29 -10.58
C GLU A 128 5.57 7.73 -10.63
N LYS A 129 4.45 7.97 -11.32
CA LYS A 129 3.80 9.29 -11.37
C LYS A 129 3.31 9.75 -9.99
N ALA A 130 2.83 8.84 -9.13
CA ALA A 130 2.45 9.18 -7.77
C ALA A 130 3.63 9.75 -6.96
N VAL A 131 4.85 9.25 -7.22
CA VAL A 131 6.09 9.76 -6.60
C VAL A 131 6.57 11.04 -7.28
N ARG A 132 6.71 11.05 -8.61
CA ARG A 132 7.35 12.17 -9.32
C ARG A 132 6.43 13.36 -9.53
N SER A 133 5.15 13.12 -9.75
CA SER A 133 4.16 14.13 -10.15
C SER A 133 3.01 14.29 -9.15
N SER A 134 3.09 13.59 -8.01
CA SER A 134 2.07 13.66 -6.94
C SER A 134 0.65 13.38 -7.41
N VAL A 135 0.48 12.50 -8.41
CA VAL A 135 -0.86 12.13 -8.86
C VAL A 135 -1.62 11.35 -7.80
N SER A 136 -2.94 11.52 -7.80
CA SER A 136 -3.88 10.81 -6.93
C SER A 136 -5.02 10.25 -7.76
N ALA A 137 -5.74 9.28 -7.22
CA ALA A 137 -6.88 8.64 -7.85
C ALA A 137 -7.98 8.37 -6.81
N THR A 138 -9.23 8.54 -7.23
CA THR A 138 -10.40 8.03 -6.50
C THR A 138 -10.41 6.50 -6.54
N GLU A 139 -11.24 5.87 -5.70
CA GLU A 139 -11.36 4.41 -5.66
C GLU A 139 -11.71 3.80 -7.02
N ARG A 140 -12.58 4.46 -7.79
CA ARG A 140 -12.99 3.99 -9.12
C ARG A 140 -11.90 4.15 -10.17
N GLU A 141 -11.20 5.28 -10.14
CA GLU A 141 -10.04 5.50 -11.01
C GLU A 141 -8.91 4.53 -10.68
N ALA A 142 -8.67 4.26 -9.41
CA ALA A 142 -7.64 3.33 -8.96
C ALA A 142 -7.86 1.90 -9.47
N VAL A 143 -9.11 1.42 -9.49
CA VAL A 143 -9.46 0.13 -10.12
C VAL A 143 -9.25 0.19 -11.63
N LYS A 144 -9.78 1.21 -12.30
CA LYS A 144 -9.68 1.38 -13.75
C LYS A 144 -8.22 1.46 -14.22
N LEU A 145 -7.37 2.12 -13.44
CA LEU A 145 -5.94 2.27 -13.68
C LEU A 145 -5.12 1.05 -13.22
N ARG A 146 -5.74 0.02 -12.65
CA ARG A 146 -5.05 -1.16 -12.08
C ARG A 146 -4.05 -0.80 -10.98
N VAL A 147 -4.35 0.21 -10.18
CA VAL A 147 -3.63 0.59 -8.96
C VAL A 147 -4.06 -0.28 -7.80
N VAL A 148 -5.37 -0.55 -7.71
CA VAL A 148 -5.97 -1.49 -6.77
C VAL A 148 -6.84 -2.49 -7.52
N ASP A 149 -7.25 -3.57 -6.82
CA ASP A 149 -7.94 -4.70 -7.45
C ASP A 149 -9.46 -4.52 -7.52
N LEU A 150 -10.06 -3.91 -6.49
CA LEU A 150 -11.52 -3.78 -6.38
C LEU A 150 -11.96 -2.68 -5.42
N VAL A 151 -13.24 -2.30 -5.54
CA VAL A 151 -13.95 -1.48 -4.55
C VAL A 151 -14.85 -2.41 -3.71
N ALA A 152 -14.87 -2.21 -2.40
CA ALA A 152 -15.75 -2.90 -1.47
C ALA A 152 -16.38 -1.92 -0.48
N GLU A 153 -17.69 -2.04 -0.26
CA GLU A 153 -18.48 -1.14 0.61
C GLU A 153 -18.03 -1.22 2.08
N ASN A 154 -17.64 -2.42 2.52
CA ASN A 154 -17.28 -2.74 3.90
C ASN A 154 -16.50 -4.06 3.92
N ILE A 155 -16.07 -4.49 5.11
CA ILE A 155 -15.32 -5.75 5.28
C ILE A 155 -16.14 -6.98 4.87
N PRO A 156 -17.43 -7.13 5.21
CA PRO A 156 -18.24 -8.24 4.70
C PRO A 156 -18.31 -8.30 3.17
N ASP A 157 -18.50 -7.18 2.49
CA ASP A 157 -18.51 -7.09 1.02
C ASP A 157 -17.12 -7.41 0.44
N LEU A 158 -16.05 -6.94 1.08
CA LEU A 158 -14.68 -7.29 0.72
C LEU A 158 -14.48 -8.80 0.76
N LEU A 159 -14.85 -9.44 1.86
CA LEU A 159 -14.71 -10.89 2.03
C LEU A 159 -15.47 -11.66 0.96
N ALA A 160 -16.72 -11.27 0.67
CA ALA A 160 -17.53 -11.88 -0.38
C ALA A 160 -16.88 -11.75 -1.77
N LYS A 161 -16.22 -10.61 -2.06
CA LYS A 161 -15.58 -10.34 -3.36
C LYS A 161 -14.23 -11.03 -3.54
N VAL A 162 -13.54 -11.37 -2.45
CA VAL A 162 -12.23 -12.04 -2.52
C VAL A 162 -12.33 -13.54 -2.28
N ASP A 163 -13.49 -14.06 -1.89
CA ASP A 163 -13.70 -15.48 -1.67
C ASP A 163 -13.40 -16.30 -2.93
N GLY A 164 -12.68 -17.40 -2.77
CA GLY A 164 -12.22 -18.25 -3.88
C GLY A 164 -11.10 -17.64 -4.75
N ARG A 165 -10.60 -16.43 -4.45
CA ARG A 165 -9.53 -15.79 -5.21
C ARG A 165 -8.18 -16.42 -4.89
N THR A 166 -7.46 -16.82 -5.92
CA THR A 166 -6.08 -17.31 -5.79
C THR A 166 -5.10 -16.15 -5.88
N VAL A 167 -4.17 -16.07 -4.94
CA VAL A 167 -3.07 -15.11 -4.93
C VAL A 167 -1.74 -15.82 -4.71
N LYS A 168 -0.66 -15.24 -5.25
CA LYS A 168 0.69 -15.77 -5.06
C LYS A 168 1.31 -15.16 -3.81
N THR A 169 1.71 -15.98 -2.86
CA THR A 169 2.56 -15.63 -1.71
C THR A 169 3.99 -16.12 -1.96
N ILE A 170 4.88 -16.03 -0.97
CA ILE A 170 6.26 -16.55 -1.09
C ILE A 170 6.36 -18.09 -0.98
N ARG A 171 5.26 -18.76 -0.65
CA ARG A 171 5.12 -20.22 -0.67
C ARG A 171 4.30 -20.69 -1.83
#